data_4727369786b43d5a887ca6897c8add2b
#
_entry.id   4727369786b43d5a887ca6897c8add2b
#
_cell.length_a   1.000
_cell.length_b   1.000
_cell.length_c   1.000
_cell.angle_alpha   90.00
_cell.angle_beta   90.00
_cell.angle_gamma   90.00
#
_symmetry.space_group_name_H-M   'P 1'
#
loop_
_entity.id
_entity.type
_entity.pdbx_description
1 polymer ?
#
loop_
_entity_poly.entity_id
_entity_poly.type
_entity_poly.pdbx_seq_one_letter_code
_entity_poly.pdbx_strand_id
1 'polypeptide(L)'
;MRARSTWTLGVAAVVAVVTVSAATVVWVDRVPSTVKKITGTTAETPGLAWSFDPAESLGRPFAAFADPRGGTAFTAGEPGVIRSGDTLLTVVGTPNEGTTLGDPVMIGIDAGSGDVRWQAPAHDLVSCSDVPLHGKIYCHALRKGSELVTYDIDSGESARRTVSESIFAITTTSDALYVAEGSVEENDVRVHSGTFDDVSAHWTRRFDVGASYEEVYSSEALTVIDGVGLVRTGGDLALFDAGSGAQLWSNGTQCVGTSSLLPGGYLVHADTGCESAGNASEQLLRGPDGKVVASSSNPTVQRPGFETTTDADPVLLGDSAYDRATGDRLWTNSDLISRDSNATGTVTAVAGGVVYLLDTNSKIRSESGIDLHTGERLWHKVWSEYANATVSPDSYRDGLLAGSDGVALTAVDVTTGEIAWTAPFLAIDSDPEAFITGRALEPYGDGWIFSSDRRMIRLAPL
;
A
#
# COMPACT_ATOMS: atom_id res chain seq x y z
N MET A 1 82.69 -11.26 -31.68
CA MET A 1 82.05 -12.51 -31.19
C MET A 1 80.57 -12.24 -30.94
N ARG A 2 79.71 -13.10 -31.40
CA ARG A 2 78.29 -13.02 -31.52
C ARG A 2 77.58 -12.98 -30.13
N ALA A 3 76.54 -12.09 -29.94
CA ALA A 3 75.54 -12.30 -28.96
C ALA A 3 74.15 -11.95 -29.56
N ARG A 4 73.25 -12.89 -29.41
CA ARG A 4 71.89 -12.92 -29.99
C ARG A 4 70.94 -12.08 -29.14
N SER A 5 70.15 -11.26 -29.83
CA SER A 5 68.95 -10.63 -29.35
C SER A 5 67.81 -11.63 -29.14
N THR A 6 67.16 -11.59 -27.99
CA THR A 6 65.85 -12.21 -27.81
C THR A 6 64.84 -11.16 -27.41
N TRP A 7 64.01 -10.92 -28.36
CA TRP A 7 62.78 -10.14 -28.15
C TRP A 7 61.78 -10.96 -27.30
N THR A 8 61.36 -10.45 -26.18
CA THR A 8 60.14 -10.92 -25.49
C THR A 8 59.07 -9.83 -25.56
N LEU A 9 58.09 -10.08 -26.39
CA LEU A 9 56.85 -9.35 -26.48
C LEU A 9 56.03 -9.62 -25.20
N GLY A 10 55.94 -8.60 -24.34
CA GLY A 10 54.97 -8.60 -23.25
C GLY A 10 53.59 -8.21 -23.79
N VAL A 11 52.70 -9.17 -23.90
CA VAL A 11 51.29 -8.90 -24.16
C VAL A 11 50.66 -8.50 -22.81
N ALA A 12 50.40 -7.22 -22.66
CA ALA A 12 49.55 -6.72 -21.58
C ALA A 12 48.10 -7.12 -21.87
N ALA A 13 47.61 -8.15 -21.22
CA ALA A 13 46.20 -8.48 -21.21
C ALA A 13 45.48 -7.48 -20.29
N VAL A 14 44.81 -6.51 -20.88
CA VAL A 14 43.81 -5.71 -20.21
C VAL A 14 42.58 -6.61 -19.99
N VAL A 15 42.44 -7.12 -18.76
CA VAL A 15 41.20 -7.78 -18.35
C VAL A 15 40.22 -6.68 -18.06
N ALA A 16 39.43 -6.32 -19.05
CA ALA A 16 38.16 -5.57 -18.83
C ALA A 16 37.19 -6.58 -18.20
N VAL A 17 36.97 -6.44 -16.91
CA VAL A 17 35.86 -7.11 -16.24
C VAL A 17 34.59 -6.36 -16.67
N VAL A 18 34.01 -6.80 -17.76
CA VAL A 18 32.65 -6.49 -18.12
C VAL A 18 31.81 -7.42 -17.27
N THR A 19 31.23 -6.90 -16.20
CA THR A 19 30.13 -7.59 -15.50
C THR A 19 28.91 -7.53 -16.41
N VAL A 20 28.81 -8.48 -17.29
CA VAL A 20 27.59 -8.78 -18.02
C VAL A 20 26.65 -9.42 -16.99
N SER A 21 25.70 -8.67 -16.51
CA SER A 21 24.52 -9.23 -15.88
C SER A 21 23.80 -10.04 -16.95
N ALA A 22 24.04 -11.33 -16.99
CA ALA A 22 23.34 -12.23 -17.88
C ALA A 22 21.89 -12.32 -17.37
N ALA A 23 21.01 -11.53 -17.94
CA ALA A 23 19.59 -11.82 -17.92
C ALA A 23 19.42 -13.11 -18.72
N THR A 24 19.32 -14.23 -18.03
CA THR A 24 18.93 -15.50 -18.65
C THR A 24 17.46 -15.38 -19.00
N VAL A 25 17.16 -14.98 -20.23
CA VAL A 25 15.80 -15.09 -20.79
C VAL A 25 15.56 -16.59 -20.99
N VAL A 26 14.89 -17.20 -20.05
CA VAL A 26 14.36 -18.55 -20.21
C VAL A 26 13.09 -18.42 -21.05
N TRP A 27 13.20 -18.74 -22.31
CA TRP A 27 12.05 -19.00 -23.16
C TRP A 27 11.38 -20.30 -22.71
N VAL A 28 10.38 -20.19 -21.84
CA VAL A 28 9.49 -21.31 -21.56
C VAL A 28 8.40 -21.27 -22.63
N ASP A 29 8.23 -22.35 -23.36
CA ASP A 29 7.09 -22.52 -24.25
C ASP A 29 5.82 -22.28 -23.44
N ARG A 30 5.07 -21.22 -23.76
CA ARG A 30 3.82 -20.88 -23.12
C ARG A 30 2.80 -21.98 -23.41
N VAL A 31 2.73 -22.96 -22.53
CA VAL A 31 1.54 -23.79 -22.43
C VAL A 31 0.46 -22.82 -21.91
N PRO A 32 -0.68 -22.66 -22.60
CA PRO A 32 -1.75 -21.84 -22.09
C PRO A 32 -2.10 -22.36 -20.70
N SER A 33 -1.91 -21.53 -19.67
CA SER A 33 -2.20 -21.88 -18.28
C SER A 33 -3.72 -22.11 -18.20
N THR A 34 -4.12 -23.36 -18.12
CA THR A 34 -5.52 -23.71 -17.86
C THR A 34 -5.79 -23.44 -16.39
N VAL A 35 -6.70 -22.52 -16.11
CA VAL A 35 -7.19 -22.24 -14.77
C VAL A 35 -7.74 -23.53 -14.16
N LYS A 36 -7.26 -23.89 -12.96
CA LYS A 36 -7.66 -25.11 -12.26
C LYS A 36 -8.77 -24.79 -11.27
N LYS A 37 -9.85 -25.56 -11.32
CA LYS A 37 -10.92 -25.45 -10.33
C LYS A 37 -10.39 -25.81 -8.94
N ILE A 38 -10.66 -24.95 -7.95
CA ILE A 38 -10.38 -25.19 -6.54
C ILE A 38 -11.43 -26.19 -6.02
N THR A 39 -10.99 -27.29 -5.43
CA THR A 39 -11.91 -28.30 -4.88
C THR A 39 -12.48 -27.87 -3.52
N GLY A 40 -13.71 -28.24 -3.25
CA GLY A 40 -14.40 -27.93 -1.97
C GLY A 40 -15.01 -26.53 -1.91
N THR A 41 -15.14 -25.82 -3.04
CA THR A 41 -15.71 -24.49 -3.13
C THR A 41 -17.05 -24.49 -3.92
N THR A 42 -17.75 -23.33 -3.90
CA THR A 42 -18.96 -23.14 -4.73
C THR A 42 -18.63 -23.10 -6.23
N ALA A 43 -19.66 -23.22 -7.06
CA ALA A 43 -19.46 -23.20 -8.52
C ALA A 43 -18.99 -21.82 -9.04
N GLU A 44 -19.30 -20.75 -8.28
CA GLU A 44 -18.90 -19.39 -8.62
C GLU A 44 -17.48 -19.03 -8.14
N THR A 45 -16.85 -19.89 -7.33
CA THR A 45 -15.49 -19.64 -6.86
C THR A 45 -14.53 -19.61 -8.04
N PRO A 46 -13.69 -18.54 -8.14
CA PRO A 46 -12.68 -18.50 -9.17
C PRO A 46 -11.67 -19.63 -9.01
N GLY A 47 -11.09 -20.08 -10.11
CA GLY A 47 -10.07 -21.11 -10.11
C GLY A 47 -8.68 -20.57 -9.83
N LEU A 48 -7.76 -21.46 -9.45
CA LEU A 48 -6.34 -21.14 -9.31
C LEU A 48 -5.69 -21.05 -10.70
N ALA A 49 -5.25 -19.86 -11.09
CA ALA A 49 -4.53 -19.64 -12.35
C ALA A 49 -3.05 -19.98 -12.20
N TRP A 50 -2.40 -19.48 -11.16
CA TRP A 50 -1.02 -19.82 -10.80
C TRP A 50 -0.77 -19.64 -9.30
N SER A 51 0.29 -20.27 -8.82
CA SER A 51 0.81 -20.14 -7.46
C SER A 51 2.32 -19.95 -7.52
N PHE A 52 2.85 -19.02 -6.76
CA PHE A 52 4.26 -18.70 -6.68
C PHE A 52 4.76 -18.90 -5.24
N ASP A 53 5.78 -19.75 -5.10
CA ASP A 53 6.52 -19.98 -3.86
C ASP A 53 7.90 -19.31 -4.01
N PRO A 54 8.22 -18.26 -3.24
CA PRO A 54 9.50 -17.58 -3.35
C PRO A 54 10.68 -18.47 -2.95
N ALA A 55 10.49 -19.38 -2.00
CA ALA A 55 11.55 -20.28 -1.55
C ALA A 55 11.93 -21.29 -2.64
N GLU A 56 10.95 -21.88 -3.30
CA GLU A 56 11.17 -22.81 -4.41
C GLU A 56 11.68 -22.08 -5.67
N SER A 57 10.98 -21.01 -6.06
CA SER A 57 11.23 -20.30 -7.32
C SER A 57 12.60 -19.61 -7.37
N LEU A 58 13.08 -19.11 -6.22
CA LEU A 58 14.36 -18.41 -6.12
C LEU A 58 15.48 -19.28 -5.54
N GLY A 59 15.16 -20.52 -5.15
CA GLY A 59 16.13 -21.45 -4.53
C GLY A 59 16.66 -20.94 -3.19
N ARG A 60 15.84 -20.19 -2.43
CA ARG A 60 16.20 -19.60 -1.15
C ARG A 60 15.29 -20.16 -0.05
N PRO A 61 15.78 -21.11 0.76
CA PRO A 61 14.99 -21.65 1.87
C PRO A 61 14.43 -20.54 2.77
N PHE A 62 13.16 -20.67 3.15
CA PHE A 62 12.45 -19.71 4.01
C PHE A 62 12.30 -18.29 3.43
N ALA A 63 12.49 -18.10 2.12
CA ALA A 63 12.24 -16.80 1.50
C ALA A 63 10.78 -16.37 1.73
N ALA A 64 10.60 -15.10 2.05
CA ALA A 64 9.31 -14.48 2.31
C ALA A 64 9.14 -13.20 1.49
N PHE A 65 7.90 -12.85 1.23
CA PHE A 65 7.54 -11.59 0.61
C PHE A 65 7.53 -10.44 1.61
N ALA A 66 7.80 -9.24 1.13
CA ALA A 66 7.55 -7.99 1.83
C ALA A 66 7.04 -6.92 0.87
N ASP A 67 6.27 -5.97 1.40
CA ASP A 67 5.77 -4.84 0.64
C ASP A 67 6.93 -3.89 0.26
N PRO A 68 7.12 -3.58 -1.02
CA PRO A 68 8.12 -2.60 -1.42
C PRO A 68 7.89 -1.20 -0.85
N ARG A 69 6.63 -0.86 -0.51
CA ARG A 69 6.24 0.41 0.13
C ARG A 69 6.44 0.40 1.64
N GLY A 70 6.57 -0.80 2.21
CA GLY A 70 6.66 -0.99 3.65
C GLY A 70 7.90 -0.35 4.25
N GLY A 71 7.74 0.21 5.45
CA GLY A 71 8.69 0.98 6.20
C GLY A 71 10.07 0.32 6.40
N THR A 72 10.78 0.74 7.42
CA THR A 72 12.18 0.38 7.65
C THR A 72 12.48 -1.10 7.44
N ALA A 73 13.36 -1.38 6.47
CA ALA A 73 14.00 -2.66 6.26
C ALA A 73 13.06 -3.83 5.90
N PHE A 74 11.98 -3.58 5.18
CA PHE A 74 11.06 -4.62 4.69
C PHE A 74 10.66 -5.60 5.79
N THR A 75 9.66 -5.26 6.55
CA THR A 75 9.16 -6.11 7.63
C THR A 75 8.73 -7.46 7.09
N ALA A 76 9.35 -8.52 7.57
CA ALA A 76 8.96 -9.87 7.24
C ALA A 76 7.54 -10.15 7.73
N GLY A 77 6.71 -10.77 6.88
CA GLY A 77 5.32 -11.08 7.20
C GLY A 77 4.31 -9.99 6.83
N GLU A 78 4.76 -8.91 6.21
CA GLU A 78 3.90 -7.88 5.62
C GLU A 78 4.07 -7.88 4.08
N PRO A 79 3.43 -8.81 3.38
CA PRO A 79 3.53 -8.88 1.93
C PRO A 79 2.81 -7.71 1.28
N GLY A 80 3.31 -7.27 0.14
CA GLY A 80 2.69 -6.26 -0.69
C GLY A 80 3.15 -6.33 -2.12
N VAL A 81 2.36 -5.73 -2.99
CA VAL A 81 2.60 -5.73 -4.43
C VAL A 81 2.36 -4.33 -4.98
N ILE A 82 3.30 -3.82 -5.76
CA ILE A 82 3.08 -2.66 -6.61
C ILE A 82 2.77 -3.17 -8.00
N ARG A 83 1.61 -2.81 -8.54
CA ARG A 83 1.21 -3.24 -9.87
C ARG A 83 1.47 -2.17 -10.91
N SER A 84 2.07 -2.57 -12.02
CA SER A 84 2.20 -1.74 -13.21
C SER A 84 1.90 -2.57 -14.46
N GLY A 85 0.75 -2.32 -15.07
CA GLY A 85 0.27 -3.14 -16.19
C GLY A 85 0.20 -4.62 -15.82
N ASP A 86 0.96 -5.45 -16.53
CA ASP A 86 1.08 -6.88 -16.31
C ASP A 86 2.30 -7.28 -15.47
N THR A 87 2.98 -6.32 -14.83
CA THR A 87 4.10 -6.59 -13.93
C THR A 87 3.69 -6.34 -12.49
N LEU A 88 3.95 -7.33 -11.63
CA LEU A 88 3.85 -7.24 -10.18
C LEU A 88 5.25 -7.06 -9.62
N LEU A 89 5.44 -6.03 -8.82
CA LEU A 89 6.70 -5.74 -8.14
C LEU A 89 6.54 -6.06 -6.66
N THR A 90 7.43 -6.86 -6.13
CA THR A 90 7.46 -7.19 -4.70
C THR A 90 8.90 -7.40 -4.24
N VAL A 91 9.14 -7.38 -2.94
CA VAL A 91 10.44 -7.70 -2.36
C VAL A 91 10.41 -9.11 -1.80
N VAL A 92 11.50 -9.84 -1.99
CA VAL A 92 11.68 -11.17 -1.41
C VAL A 92 13.03 -11.23 -0.71
N GLY A 93 13.05 -11.79 0.49
CA GLY A 93 14.26 -12.01 1.26
C GLY A 93 14.09 -13.15 2.25
N THR A 94 15.16 -13.47 2.97
CA THR A 94 15.10 -14.48 4.04
C THR A 94 14.83 -13.79 5.38
N PRO A 95 13.79 -14.13 6.13
CA PRO A 95 13.55 -13.55 7.46
C PRO A 95 14.77 -13.74 8.37
N ASN A 96 15.19 -12.66 9.02
CA ASN A 96 16.24 -12.67 10.04
C ASN A 96 15.67 -12.98 11.43
N GLU A 97 16.52 -13.09 12.45
CA GLU A 97 16.10 -13.26 13.85
C GLU A 97 15.25 -12.10 14.41
N GLY A 98 15.04 -11.05 13.63
CA GLY A 98 14.12 -9.94 13.89
C GLY A 98 12.94 -9.94 12.91
N THR A 99 12.40 -8.77 12.66
CA THR A 99 11.29 -8.56 11.71
C THR A 99 11.77 -8.18 10.31
N THR A 100 13.09 -8.17 10.05
CA THR A 100 13.67 -7.72 8.79
C THR A 100 14.01 -8.86 7.84
N LEU A 101 14.17 -8.54 6.56
CA LEU A 101 14.62 -9.48 5.55
C LEU A 101 16.13 -9.39 5.32
N GLY A 102 16.81 -10.54 5.32
CA GLY A 102 18.18 -10.69 4.85
C GLY A 102 18.25 -10.89 3.34
N ASP A 103 19.29 -10.32 2.72
CA ASP A 103 19.56 -10.40 1.29
C ASP A 103 18.34 -10.11 0.39
N PRO A 104 17.60 -9.00 0.63
CA PRO A 104 16.41 -8.71 -0.11
C PRO A 104 16.69 -8.47 -1.60
N VAL A 105 15.79 -8.94 -2.43
CA VAL A 105 15.75 -8.67 -3.86
C VAL A 105 14.39 -8.12 -4.25
N MET A 106 14.39 -7.14 -5.13
CA MET A 106 13.20 -6.72 -5.86
C MET A 106 12.97 -7.72 -6.98
N ILE A 107 11.75 -8.20 -7.13
CA ILE A 107 11.37 -9.08 -8.23
C ILE A 107 10.22 -8.49 -9.02
N GLY A 108 10.29 -8.63 -10.33
CA GLY A 108 9.20 -8.40 -11.25
C GLY A 108 8.59 -9.74 -11.66
N ILE A 109 7.29 -9.92 -11.43
CA ILE A 109 6.53 -11.13 -11.75
C ILE A 109 5.53 -10.80 -12.86
N ASP A 110 5.39 -11.68 -13.84
CA ASP A 110 4.31 -11.61 -14.83
C ASP A 110 2.98 -11.92 -14.17
N ALA A 111 2.08 -10.96 -14.11
CA ALA A 111 0.80 -11.12 -13.43
C ALA A 111 -0.12 -12.15 -14.11
N GLY A 112 0.08 -12.40 -15.42
CA GLY A 112 -0.68 -13.37 -16.18
C GLY A 112 -0.26 -14.81 -15.91
N SER A 113 1.07 -15.08 -15.83
CA SER A 113 1.62 -16.44 -15.73
C SER A 113 2.22 -16.77 -14.35
N GLY A 114 2.57 -15.78 -13.53
CA GLY A 114 3.30 -15.97 -12.28
C GLY A 114 4.81 -16.17 -12.47
N ASP A 115 5.33 -16.04 -13.70
CA ASP A 115 6.76 -16.22 -13.98
C ASP A 115 7.56 -15.00 -13.52
N VAL A 116 8.76 -15.24 -13.00
CA VAL A 116 9.70 -14.16 -12.69
C VAL A 116 10.25 -13.59 -14.00
N ARG A 117 9.98 -12.32 -14.25
CA ARG A 117 10.52 -11.57 -15.38
C ARG A 117 11.98 -11.17 -15.15
N TRP A 118 12.27 -10.70 -13.94
CA TRP A 118 13.58 -10.22 -13.54
C TRP A 118 13.76 -10.20 -12.03
N GLN A 119 15.00 -10.07 -11.58
CA GLN A 119 15.40 -9.88 -10.20
C GLN A 119 16.47 -8.80 -10.13
N ALA A 120 16.42 -7.95 -9.11
CA ALA A 120 17.43 -6.92 -8.87
C ALA A 120 17.75 -6.81 -7.37
N PRO A 121 18.98 -6.46 -6.97
CA PRO A 121 19.32 -6.26 -5.56
C PRO A 121 18.46 -5.16 -4.93
N ALA A 122 17.95 -5.41 -3.73
CA ALA A 122 17.14 -4.48 -2.95
C ALA A 122 17.78 -4.15 -1.59
N HIS A 123 19.10 -4.27 -1.48
CA HIS A 123 19.81 -4.00 -0.24
C HIS A 123 19.67 -2.54 0.17
N ASP A 124 19.52 -2.34 1.48
CA ASP A 124 19.46 -1.01 2.11
C ASP A 124 18.27 -0.13 1.67
N LEU A 125 17.32 -0.67 0.91
CA LEU A 125 16.07 0.04 0.59
C LEU A 125 15.25 0.25 1.88
N VAL A 126 14.59 1.38 1.95
CA VAL A 126 13.68 1.72 3.06
C VAL A 126 12.24 1.64 2.60
N SER A 127 11.90 2.34 1.53
CA SER A 127 10.57 2.25 0.92
C SER A 127 10.58 2.70 -0.54
N CYS A 128 9.55 2.31 -1.27
CA CYS A 128 9.31 2.70 -2.66
C CYS A 128 7.99 3.45 -2.82
N SER A 129 7.88 4.25 -3.87
CA SER A 129 6.62 4.86 -4.30
C SER A 129 5.64 3.78 -4.74
N ASP A 130 4.35 4.05 -4.61
CA ASP A 130 3.27 3.15 -4.99
C ASP A 130 2.82 3.30 -6.44
N VAL A 131 3.04 4.49 -7.04
CA VAL A 131 2.67 4.79 -8.43
C VAL A 131 3.92 4.81 -9.30
N PRO A 132 3.96 4.03 -10.40
CA PRO A 132 5.07 4.12 -11.35
C PRO A 132 5.10 5.46 -12.08
N LEU A 133 6.32 6.01 -12.26
CA LEU A 133 6.57 7.23 -13.04
C LEU A 133 7.50 6.91 -14.20
N HIS A 134 7.05 7.16 -15.43
CA HIS A 134 7.81 6.91 -16.66
C HIS A 134 8.37 5.49 -16.77
N GLY A 135 7.57 4.46 -16.42
CA GLY A 135 7.98 3.06 -16.49
C GLY A 135 8.98 2.64 -15.41
N LYS A 136 9.14 3.42 -14.36
CA LYS A 136 10.04 3.12 -13.23
C LYS A 136 9.31 3.24 -11.90
N ILE A 137 9.75 2.43 -10.93
CA ILE A 137 9.44 2.63 -9.53
C ILE A 137 10.60 3.38 -8.86
N TYR A 138 10.28 4.28 -7.96
CA TYR A 138 11.26 5.09 -7.24
C TYR A 138 11.29 4.66 -5.79
N CYS A 139 12.48 4.43 -5.28
CA CYS A 139 12.72 4.01 -3.91
C CYS A 139 13.79 4.88 -3.27
N HIS A 140 13.88 4.85 -1.96
CA HIS A 140 15.01 5.42 -1.24
C HIS A 140 15.72 4.35 -0.41
N ALA A 141 17.02 4.57 -0.20
CA ALA A 141 17.90 3.67 0.52
C ALA A 141 18.78 4.42 1.51
N LEU A 142 19.13 3.75 2.61
CA LEU A 142 19.99 4.27 3.68
C LEU A 142 21.20 3.35 3.88
N ARG A 143 22.32 3.64 3.24
CA ARG A 143 23.53 2.83 3.38
C ARG A 143 24.70 3.57 4.03
N LYS A 144 25.19 4.61 3.41
CA LYS A 144 26.27 5.50 3.89
C LYS A 144 25.88 6.96 3.68
N GLY A 145 24.59 7.23 3.75
CA GLY A 145 23.90 8.44 3.38
C GLY A 145 22.60 8.05 2.71
N SER A 146 21.79 8.99 2.33
CA SER A 146 20.56 8.73 1.59
C SER A 146 20.84 8.58 0.10
N GLU A 147 20.19 7.61 -0.51
CA GLU A 147 20.23 7.38 -1.94
C GLU A 147 18.80 7.31 -2.51
N LEU A 148 18.61 7.93 -3.66
CA LEU A 148 17.45 7.69 -4.50
C LEU A 148 17.76 6.51 -5.42
N VAL A 149 16.84 5.58 -5.52
CA VAL A 149 16.99 4.35 -6.30
C VAL A 149 15.83 4.23 -7.27
N THR A 150 16.08 3.78 -8.49
CA THR A 150 15.01 3.45 -9.43
C THR A 150 15.16 2.03 -9.94
N TYR A 151 14.04 1.40 -10.24
CA TYR A 151 13.96 0.15 -10.97
C TYR A 151 13.06 0.35 -12.18
N ASP A 152 13.58 -0.04 -13.33
CA ASP A 152 12.79 -0.15 -14.55
C ASP A 152 11.82 -1.33 -14.42
N ILE A 153 10.55 -1.13 -14.69
CA ILE A 153 9.48 -2.10 -14.43
C ILE A 153 9.59 -3.33 -15.32
N ASP A 154 10.03 -3.15 -16.55
CA ASP A 154 10.07 -4.22 -17.56
C ASP A 154 11.34 -5.06 -17.45
N SER A 155 12.48 -4.43 -17.12
CA SER A 155 13.79 -5.07 -17.14
C SER A 155 14.43 -5.29 -15.78
N GLY A 156 13.98 -4.58 -14.74
CA GLY A 156 14.64 -4.55 -13.42
C GLY A 156 15.95 -3.79 -13.40
N GLU A 157 16.32 -3.10 -14.50
CA GLU A 157 17.51 -2.25 -14.50
C GLU A 157 17.39 -1.20 -13.42
N SER A 158 18.40 -1.12 -12.55
CA SER A 158 18.38 -0.18 -11.42
C SER A 158 19.44 0.88 -11.57
N ALA A 159 19.11 2.10 -11.11
CA ALA A 159 20.04 3.21 -11.00
C ALA A 159 20.00 3.75 -9.56
N ARG A 160 21.16 4.22 -9.08
CA ARG A 160 21.29 4.82 -7.74
C ARG A 160 21.95 6.18 -7.83
N ARG A 161 21.47 7.10 -6.98
CA ARG A 161 22.00 8.42 -6.86
C ARG A 161 22.05 8.86 -5.41
N THR A 162 23.22 9.27 -4.93
CA THR A 162 23.37 9.83 -3.59
C THR A 162 22.71 11.21 -3.52
N VAL A 163 22.00 11.50 -2.45
CA VAL A 163 21.46 12.81 -2.11
C VAL A 163 22.15 13.33 -0.83
N SER A 164 22.12 14.65 -0.64
CA SER A 164 22.88 15.29 0.45
C SER A 164 22.24 15.13 1.82
N GLU A 165 20.91 15.06 1.85
CA GLU A 165 20.13 15.00 3.08
C GLU A 165 19.46 13.63 3.26
N SER A 166 18.96 13.36 4.45
CA SER A 166 18.20 12.14 4.71
C SER A 166 16.82 12.22 4.09
N ILE A 167 16.51 11.25 3.22
CA ILE A 167 15.15 11.07 2.68
C ILE A 167 14.30 10.41 3.76
N PHE A 168 13.12 10.97 4.02
CA PHE A 168 12.14 10.44 4.95
C PHE A 168 11.05 9.65 4.25
N ALA A 169 10.57 10.19 3.13
CA ALA A 169 9.53 9.58 2.35
C ALA A 169 9.66 9.95 0.87
N ILE A 170 9.09 9.10 0.05
CA ILE A 170 9.05 9.27 -1.40
C ILE A 170 7.66 8.89 -1.91
N THR A 171 7.15 9.68 -2.83
CA THR A 171 5.94 9.33 -3.58
C THR A 171 6.04 9.86 -5.01
N THR A 172 5.26 9.28 -5.89
CA THR A 172 5.17 9.68 -7.29
C THR A 172 3.72 9.81 -7.71
N THR A 173 3.50 10.68 -8.66
CA THR A 173 2.28 10.70 -9.48
C THR A 173 2.63 10.24 -10.90
N SER A 174 1.67 10.22 -11.81
CA SER A 174 1.95 9.97 -13.24
C SER A 174 2.99 10.92 -13.84
N ASP A 175 3.17 12.12 -13.25
CA ASP A 175 3.87 13.24 -13.88
C ASP A 175 5.09 13.72 -13.08
N ALA A 176 5.17 13.43 -11.80
CA ALA A 176 6.19 14.02 -10.92
C ALA A 176 6.65 13.09 -9.80
N LEU A 177 7.90 13.27 -9.41
CA LEU A 177 8.52 12.71 -8.23
C LEU A 177 8.44 13.73 -7.10
N TYR A 178 8.08 13.27 -5.91
CA TYR A 178 8.11 14.05 -4.67
C TYR A 178 8.99 13.32 -3.64
N VAL A 179 9.84 14.08 -2.97
CA VAL A 179 10.79 13.58 -1.96
C VAL A 179 10.70 14.47 -0.74
N ALA A 180 10.46 13.88 0.42
CA ALA A 180 10.58 14.55 1.71
C ALA A 180 11.93 14.22 2.32
N GLU A 181 12.72 15.26 2.65
CA GLU A 181 14.04 15.13 3.24
C GLU A 181 14.29 16.17 4.33
N GLY A 182 15.38 16.00 5.10
CA GLY A 182 15.85 16.98 6.08
C GLY A 182 16.41 16.33 7.33
N SER A 183 16.34 17.04 8.46
CA SER A 183 16.78 16.62 9.77
C SER A 183 15.62 16.61 10.75
N VAL A 184 15.29 15.43 11.26
CA VAL A 184 14.30 15.25 12.33
C VAL A 184 14.71 16.01 13.59
N GLU A 185 16.00 15.98 13.94
CA GLU A 185 16.52 16.61 15.16
C GLU A 185 16.44 18.14 15.13
N GLU A 186 16.48 18.72 13.91
CA GLU A 186 16.45 20.18 13.71
C GLU A 186 15.06 20.69 13.32
N ASN A 187 14.04 19.85 13.27
CA ASN A 187 12.71 20.15 12.72
C ASN A 187 12.80 20.77 11.31
N ASP A 188 13.75 20.31 10.53
CA ASP A 188 13.96 20.77 9.15
C ASP A 188 13.40 19.73 8.18
N VAL A 189 12.14 19.91 7.79
CA VAL A 189 11.48 19.08 6.79
C VAL A 189 11.29 19.87 5.51
N ARG A 190 11.84 19.35 4.43
CA ARG A 190 11.73 19.92 3.09
C ARG A 190 11.09 18.91 2.15
N VAL A 191 10.15 19.37 1.35
CA VAL A 191 9.61 18.58 0.24
C VAL A 191 10.12 19.17 -1.05
N HIS A 192 10.53 18.29 -1.94
CA HIS A 192 10.98 18.59 -3.29
C HIS A 192 10.03 18.00 -4.30
N SER A 193 9.83 18.68 -5.41
CA SER A 193 9.31 18.08 -6.63
C SER A 193 10.34 18.22 -7.73
N GLY A 194 10.60 17.11 -8.41
CA GLY A 194 11.65 17.12 -9.45
C GLY A 194 11.71 15.81 -10.23
N THR A 195 12.95 15.46 -10.58
CA THR A 195 13.27 14.27 -11.37
C THR A 195 14.29 13.40 -10.63
N PHE A 196 14.61 12.21 -11.18
CA PHE A 196 15.68 11.37 -10.65
C PHE A 196 17.03 12.11 -10.64
N ASP A 197 17.34 12.86 -11.70
CA ASP A 197 18.62 13.58 -11.83
C ASP A 197 18.71 14.83 -10.97
N ASP A 198 17.58 15.46 -10.69
CA ASP A 198 17.48 16.63 -9.83
C ASP A 198 16.13 16.62 -9.09
N VAL A 199 16.15 16.22 -7.83
CA VAL A 199 14.93 16.13 -6.99
C VAL A 199 14.28 17.49 -6.75
N SER A 200 15.03 18.58 -6.96
CA SER A 200 14.58 19.97 -6.77
C SER A 200 14.25 20.71 -8.08
N ALA A 201 14.27 19.98 -9.22
CA ALA A 201 14.14 20.59 -10.55
C ALA A 201 12.88 21.45 -10.75
N HIS A 202 11.79 21.15 -10.07
CA HIS A 202 10.55 21.91 -10.17
C HIS A 202 10.43 22.92 -9.03
N TRP A 203 10.48 22.44 -7.78
CA TRP A 203 10.42 23.30 -6.60
C TRP A 203 10.97 22.59 -5.35
N THR A 204 11.31 23.41 -4.35
CA THR A 204 11.67 23.00 -2.98
C THR A 204 10.91 23.88 -2.01
N ARG A 205 10.30 23.28 -0.99
CA ARG A 205 9.61 24.00 0.08
C ARG A 205 9.92 23.39 1.44
N ARG A 206 10.15 24.27 2.41
CA ARG A 206 10.24 23.89 3.82
C ARG A 206 8.86 23.93 4.45
N PHE A 207 8.57 22.92 5.27
CA PHE A 207 7.35 22.84 6.05
C PHE A 207 7.71 22.86 7.53
N ASP A 208 6.96 23.64 8.31
CA ASP A 208 7.10 23.69 9.77
C ASP A 208 6.23 22.59 10.36
N VAL A 209 6.74 21.35 10.26
CA VAL A 209 6.17 20.16 10.85
C VAL A 209 7.22 19.57 11.76
N GLY A 210 6.83 19.23 12.99
CA GLY A 210 7.70 18.57 13.96
C GLY A 210 8.12 17.21 13.43
N ALA A 211 9.14 16.63 14.00
CA ALA A 211 9.64 15.36 13.51
C ALA A 211 9.67 14.31 14.63
N SER A 212 9.07 13.17 14.37
CA SER A 212 9.17 11.97 15.19
C SER A 212 9.91 10.88 14.42
N TYR A 213 10.90 10.25 15.05
CA TYR A 213 11.68 9.17 14.41
C TYR A 213 10.83 7.96 14.03
N GLU A 214 9.76 7.69 14.77
CA GLU A 214 8.94 6.48 14.55
C GLU A 214 8.08 6.56 13.30
N GLU A 215 7.78 7.78 12.82
CA GLU A 215 6.85 7.98 11.69
C GLU A 215 7.53 8.50 10.42
N VAL A 216 8.75 8.96 10.53
CA VAL A 216 9.52 9.55 9.42
C VAL A 216 9.80 8.56 8.28
N TYR A 217 9.79 7.28 8.55
CA TYR A 217 10.02 6.24 7.54
C TYR A 217 8.74 5.49 7.16
N SER A 218 7.59 6.06 7.45
CA SER A 218 6.30 5.53 7.04
C SER A 218 6.01 5.89 5.58
N SER A 219 5.48 4.94 4.79
CA SER A 219 5.00 5.20 3.43
C SER A 219 3.92 6.28 3.36
N GLU A 220 3.26 6.57 4.50
CA GLU A 220 2.22 7.59 4.62
C GLU A 220 2.78 8.98 4.99
N ALA A 221 4.09 9.12 5.25
CA ALA A 221 4.67 10.39 5.63
C ALA A 221 4.59 11.45 4.52
N LEU A 222 4.48 11.03 3.27
CA LEU A 222 4.28 11.89 2.11
C LEU A 222 3.28 11.25 1.14
N THR A 223 2.15 11.91 0.92
CA THR A 223 1.10 11.45 -0.01
C THR A 223 0.72 12.58 -0.96
N VAL A 224 0.47 12.27 -2.22
CA VAL A 224 -0.03 13.24 -3.22
C VAL A 224 -1.22 12.63 -3.94
N ILE A 225 -2.38 13.30 -3.88
CA ILE A 225 -3.62 12.90 -4.55
C ILE A 225 -4.24 14.13 -5.23
N ASP A 226 -4.54 14.01 -6.50
CA ASP A 226 -5.28 15.00 -7.29
C ASP A 226 -4.75 16.43 -7.15
N GLY A 227 -3.42 16.59 -7.19
CA GLY A 227 -2.76 17.89 -7.13
C GLY A 227 -2.59 18.47 -5.73
N VAL A 228 -2.99 17.76 -4.69
CA VAL A 228 -2.77 18.13 -3.28
C VAL A 228 -1.80 17.16 -2.64
N GLY A 229 -0.80 17.70 -1.95
CA GLY A 229 0.15 16.93 -1.17
C GLY A 229 -0.12 17.06 0.33
N LEU A 230 0.15 15.98 1.06
CA LEU A 230 0.16 15.91 2.52
C LEU A 230 1.55 15.44 2.95
N VAL A 231 2.23 16.23 3.78
CA VAL A 231 3.38 15.78 4.54
C VAL A 231 2.97 15.61 5.99
N ARG A 232 3.32 14.46 6.57
CA ARG A 232 3.00 14.08 7.95
C ARG A 232 4.26 13.57 8.65
N THR A 233 4.52 14.13 9.82
CA THR A 233 5.60 13.68 10.71
C THR A 233 5.09 13.72 12.13
N GLY A 234 4.83 12.55 12.71
CA GLY A 234 4.16 12.48 14.00
C GLY A 234 2.74 13.02 13.96
N GLY A 235 2.41 13.86 14.93
CA GLY A 235 1.12 14.55 15.01
C GLY A 235 1.04 15.81 14.16
N ASP A 236 2.11 16.18 13.44
CA ASP A 236 2.17 17.40 12.64
C ASP A 236 1.88 17.13 11.17
N LEU A 237 1.02 17.96 10.59
CA LEU A 237 0.55 17.83 9.22
C LEU A 237 0.72 19.15 8.47
N ALA A 238 1.07 19.06 7.20
CA ALA A 238 0.93 20.18 6.28
C ALA A 238 0.37 19.74 4.93
N LEU A 239 -0.66 20.45 4.46
CA LEU A 239 -1.17 20.35 3.08
C LEU A 239 -0.44 21.34 2.20
N PHE A 240 -0.16 20.92 0.97
CA PHE A 240 0.47 21.78 -0.03
C PHE A 240 -0.10 21.55 -1.43
N ASP A 241 -0.02 22.57 -2.26
CA ASP A 241 -0.28 22.46 -3.70
C ASP A 241 0.87 21.71 -4.37
N ALA A 242 0.58 20.56 -4.96
CA ALA A 242 1.60 19.69 -5.52
C ALA A 242 2.35 20.29 -6.72
N GLY A 243 1.71 21.20 -7.46
CA GLY A 243 2.34 21.87 -8.61
C GLY A 243 3.36 22.93 -8.23
N SER A 244 3.14 23.66 -7.13
CA SER A 244 3.98 24.79 -6.73
C SER A 244 4.70 24.61 -5.38
N GLY A 245 4.31 23.62 -4.60
CA GLY A 245 4.77 23.43 -3.22
C GLY A 245 4.22 24.48 -2.24
N ALA A 246 3.27 25.32 -2.65
CA ALA A 246 2.71 26.33 -1.76
C ALA A 246 1.93 25.67 -0.64
N GLN A 247 2.23 26.01 0.63
CA GLN A 247 1.49 25.51 1.76
C GLN A 247 0.04 26.04 1.73
N LEU A 248 -0.91 25.13 1.77
CA LEU A 248 -2.35 25.41 1.81
C LEU A 248 -2.86 25.49 3.25
N TRP A 249 -2.34 24.60 4.09
CA TRP A 249 -2.70 24.53 5.51
C TRP A 249 -1.66 23.74 6.32
N SER A 250 -1.58 23.98 7.63
CA SER A 250 -0.91 23.12 8.59
C SER A 250 -1.63 23.17 9.93
N ASN A 251 -1.47 22.11 10.74
CA ASN A 251 -2.07 22.07 12.07
C ASN A 251 -1.31 22.92 13.11
N GLY A 252 -0.12 23.39 12.78
CA GLY A 252 0.72 24.17 13.70
C GLY A 252 1.09 23.35 14.94
N THR A 253 0.69 23.86 16.13
CA THR A 253 0.94 23.19 17.44
C THR A 253 -0.25 22.35 17.92
N GLN A 254 -1.27 22.15 17.10
CA GLN A 254 -2.44 21.33 17.47
C GLN A 254 -2.12 19.86 17.23
N CYS A 255 -2.46 19.02 18.18
CA CYS A 255 -2.31 17.59 17.99
C CYS A 255 -3.43 17.06 17.10
N VAL A 256 -3.03 16.38 16.03
CA VAL A 256 -3.95 15.69 15.13
C VAL A 256 -3.84 14.20 15.40
N GLY A 257 -4.99 13.55 15.53
CA GLY A 257 -5.10 12.11 15.61
C GLY A 257 -4.98 11.46 14.22
N THR A 258 -5.98 10.68 13.84
CA THR A 258 -6.01 10.07 12.51
C THR A 258 -6.21 11.12 11.42
N SER A 259 -5.52 10.95 10.30
CA SER A 259 -5.68 11.78 9.11
C SER A 259 -5.65 10.93 7.85
N SER A 260 -6.41 11.33 6.82
CA SER A 260 -6.43 10.67 5.52
C SER A 260 -6.66 11.68 4.42
N LEU A 261 -5.78 11.65 3.42
CA LEU A 261 -5.99 12.39 2.17
C LEU A 261 -6.87 11.55 1.25
N LEU A 262 -7.94 12.15 0.74
CA LEU A 262 -8.98 11.50 -0.06
C LEU A 262 -8.93 11.98 -1.52
N PRO A 263 -9.57 11.25 -2.45
CA PRO A 263 -9.77 11.70 -3.83
C PRO A 263 -10.33 13.12 -3.90
N GLY A 264 -9.89 13.88 -4.89
CA GLY A 264 -10.17 15.32 -5.04
C GLY A 264 -9.32 16.21 -4.13
N GLY A 265 -8.31 15.65 -3.43
CA GLY A 265 -7.42 16.42 -2.54
C GLY A 265 -8.06 16.86 -1.23
N TYR A 266 -9.11 16.18 -0.77
CA TYR A 266 -9.76 16.44 0.51
C TYR A 266 -9.01 15.78 1.67
N LEU A 267 -8.86 16.48 2.80
CA LEU A 267 -8.27 15.94 4.02
C LEU A 267 -9.36 15.73 5.08
N VAL A 268 -9.50 14.50 5.55
CA VAL A 268 -10.21 14.20 6.80
C VAL A 268 -9.18 14.05 7.92
N HIS A 269 -9.38 14.75 9.01
CA HIS A 269 -8.55 14.59 10.19
C HIS A 269 -9.37 14.75 11.48
N ALA A 270 -8.88 14.10 12.55
CA ALA A 270 -9.44 14.26 13.88
C ALA A 270 -8.60 15.26 14.67
N ASP A 271 -9.23 16.31 15.21
CA ASP A 271 -8.60 17.25 16.13
C ASP A 271 -8.62 16.64 17.53
N THR A 272 -7.44 16.28 18.04
CA THR A 272 -7.26 15.79 19.41
C THR A 272 -6.53 16.86 20.19
N GLY A 273 -7.16 17.44 21.21
CA GLY A 273 -6.41 18.33 22.10
C GLY A 273 -5.17 17.62 22.66
N CYS A 274 -4.00 18.27 22.62
CA CYS A 274 -2.71 17.69 23.06
C CYS A 274 -2.68 17.21 24.52
N GLU A 275 -3.60 17.65 25.34
CA GLU A 275 -3.68 17.28 26.76
C GLU A 275 -4.50 16.00 27.03
N SER A 276 -5.19 15.47 26.04
CA SER A 276 -6.12 14.35 26.20
C SER A 276 -5.74 13.19 25.28
N ALA A 277 -4.79 12.38 25.68
CA ALA A 277 -4.55 11.11 24.99
C ALA A 277 -5.86 10.30 24.95
N GLY A 278 -6.57 10.32 23.83
CA GLY A 278 -7.60 9.35 23.55
C GLY A 278 -8.99 9.83 23.12
N ASN A 279 -9.33 11.10 23.18
CA ASN A 279 -10.65 11.56 22.72
C ASN A 279 -10.50 12.67 21.66
N ALA A 280 -10.76 12.35 20.41
CA ALA A 280 -10.94 13.37 19.38
C ALA A 280 -12.10 14.30 19.80
N SER A 281 -11.86 15.60 19.83
CA SER A 281 -12.87 16.59 20.16
C SER A 281 -13.74 16.90 18.94
N GLU A 282 -13.19 16.80 17.74
CA GLU A 282 -13.88 17.13 16.50
C GLU A 282 -13.23 16.39 15.33
N GLN A 283 -14.03 15.96 14.36
CA GLN A 283 -13.59 15.45 13.08
C GLN A 283 -13.86 16.48 12.00
N LEU A 284 -12.85 16.80 11.21
CA LEU A 284 -12.89 17.89 10.23
C LEU A 284 -12.67 17.35 8.82
N LEU A 285 -13.42 17.91 7.86
CA LEU A 285 -13.17 17.77 6.43
C LEU A 285 -12.59 19.10 5.92
N ARG A 286 -11.41 19.05 5.31
CA ARG A 286 -10.84 20.20 4.60
C ARG A 286 -10.85 19.96 3.10
N GLY A 287 -11.15 21.02 2.37
CA GLY A 287 -11.08 21.04 0.92
C GLY A 287 -9.63 21.13 0.41
N PRO A 288 -9.46 21.01 -0.92
CA PRO A 288 -8.14 21.10 -1.57
C PRO A 288 -7.47 22.48 -1.42
N ASP A 289 -8.18 23.50 -0.96
CA ASP A 289 -7.63 24.82 -0.60
C ASP A 289 -7.24 24.93 0.89
N GLY A 290 -7.32 23.83 1.66
CA GLY A 290 -6.99 23.76 3.07
C GLY A 290 -8.09 24.31 4.03
N LYS A 291 -9.20 24.85 3.49
CA LYS A 291 -10.26 25.38 4.35
C LYS A 291 -11.18 24.29 4.85
N VAL A 292 -11.72 24.47 6.05
CA VAL A 292 -12.75 23.58 6.60
C VAL A 292 -14.01 23.70 5.76
N VAL A 293 -14.48 22.56 5.28
CA VAL A 293 -15.72 22.40 4.51
C VAL A 293 -16.84 21.89 5.42
N ALA A 294 -16.55 20.89 6.25
CA ALA A 294 -17.50 20.31 7.19
C ALA A 294 -16.83 19.89 8.49
N SER A 295 -17.59 19.78 9.55
CA SER A 295 -17.11 19.24 10.84
C SER A 295 -18.18 18.43 11.56
N SER A 296 -17.73 17.53 12.45
CA SER A 296 -18.59 16.75 13.33
C SER A 296 -17.97 16.65 14.73
N SER A 297 -18.74 16.99 15.75
CA SER A 297 -18.36 16.79 17.16
C SER A 297 -18.79 15.43 17.72
N ASN A 298 -19.43 14.59 16.92
CA ASN A 298 -19.78 13.24 17.30
C ASN A 298 -18.52 12.36 17.38
N PRO A 299 -18.56 11.22 18.11
CA PRO A 299 -17.43 10.30 18.18
C PRO A 299 -16.88 10.00 16.80
N THR A 300 -15.56 10.00 16.71
CA THR A 300 -14.86 9.80 15.45
C THR A 300 -15.18 8.43 14.87
N VAL A 301 -15.67 8.39 13.64
CA VAL A 301 -15.63 7.17 12.84
C VAL A 301 -14.16 6.87 12.59
N GLN A 302 -13.68 5.73 13.06
CA GLN A 302 -12.37 5.26 12.66
C GLN A 302 -12.40 5.09 11.14
N ARG A 303 -11.42 5.66 10.44
CA ARG A 303 -11.34 5.45 8.98
C ARG A 303 -11.28 3.97 8.70
N PRO A 304 -12.05 3.48 7.73
CA PRO A 304 -12.04 2.07 7.37
C PRO A 304 -10.64 1.68 6.91
N GLY A 305 -10.24 0.45 7.19
CA GLY A 305 -8.99 -0.11 6.68
C GLY A 305 -8.97 -0.24 5.16
N PHE A 306 -10.16 -0.20 4.53
CA PHE A 306 -10.32 -0.26 3.09
C PHE A 306 -11.37 0.75 2.60
N GLU A 307 -10.97 1.63 1.68
CA GLU A 307 -11.87 2.64 1.11
C GLU A 307 -11.58 2.81 -0.39
N THR A 308 -12.63 2.66 -1.20
CA THR A 308 -12.61 2.99 -2.63
C THR A 308 -13.71 4.01 -2.92
N THR A 309 -13.43 5.28 -2.68
CA THR A 309 -14.32 6.40 -2.99
C THR A 309 -13.74 7.24 -4.12
N THR A 310 -14.62 7.94 -4.81
CA THR A 310 -14.28 8.94 -5.83
C THR A 310 -14.45 10.34 -5.25
N ASP A 311 -14.07 11.37 -5.99
CA ASP A 311 -14.29 12.77 -5.63
C ASP A 311 -15.76 13.16 -5.58
N ALA A 312 -16.64 12.39 -6.23
CA ALA A 312 -18.10 12.60 -6.23
C ALA A 312 -18.81 11.92 -5.04
N ASP A 313 -18.14 11.04 -4.32
CA ASP A 313 -18.75 10.30 -3.21
C ASP A 313 -18.79 11.15 -1.92
N PRO A 314 -19.82 10.99 -1.07
CA PRO A 314 -19.88 11.62 0.24
C PRO A 314 -18.73 11.22 1.15
N VAL A 315 -18.41 12.07 2.13
CA VAL A 315 -17.45 11.78 3.20
C VAL A 315 -18.19 11.52 4.50
N LEU A 316 -17.78 10.48 5.20
CA LEU A 316 -18.30 10.16 6.53
C LEU A 316 -17.54 10.94 7.61
N LEU A 317 -18.28 11.69 8.45
CA LEU A 317 -17.77 12.34 9.65
C LEU A 317 -18.73 12.04 10.80
N GLY A 318 -18.24 11.44 11.86
CA GLY A 318 -19.09 11.04 12.98
C GLY A 318 -20.20 10.10 12.52
N ASP A 319 -21.44 10.44 12.81
CA ASP A 319 -22.64 9.67 12.46
C ASP A 319 -23.30 10.09 11.14
N SER A 320 -22.65 10.90 10.34
CA SER A 320 -23.26 11.55 9.20
C SER A 320 -22.38 11.50 7.94
N ALA A 321 -23.02 11.57 6.78
CA ALA A 321 -22.37 11.81 5.51
C ALA A 321 -22.51 13.25 5.06
N TYR A 322 -21.49 13.77 4.44
CA TYR A 322 -21.39 15.15 3.98
C TYR A 322 -21.01 15.20 2.51
N ASP A 323 -21.63 16.13 1.78
CA ASP A 323 -21.19 16.51 0.46
C ASP A 323 -19.79 17.16 0.54
N ARG A 324 -18.84 16.68 -0.24
CA ARG A 324 -17.44 17.14 -0.17
C ARG A 324 -17.28 18.59 -0.59
N ALA A 325 -18.02 19.00 -1.61
CA ALA A 325 -17.86 20.34 -2.20
C ALA A 325 -18.57 21.43 -1.40
N THR A 326 -19.76 21.15 -0.89
CA THR A 326 -20.59 22.14 -0.19
C THR A 326 -20.47 22.07 1.33
N GLY A 327 -20.09 20.91 1.88
CA GLY A 327 -20.11 20.65 3.31
C GLY A 327 -21.52 20.40 3.87
N ASP A 328 -22.52 20.29 3.00
CA ASP A 328 -23.87 20.02 3.43
C ASP A 328 -23.99 18.60 3.97
N ARG A 329 -24.64 18.46 5.12
CA ARG A 329 -24.97 17.15 5.67
C ARG A 329 -26.09 16.51 4.86
N LEU A 330 -25.79 15.36 4.22
CA LEU A 330 -26.73 14.65 3.37
C LEU A 330 -27.69 13.77 4.18
N TRP A 331 -27.14 13.01 5.12
CA TRP A 331 -27.93 12.14 6.00
C TRP A 331 -27.19 11.85 7.31
N THR A 332 -27.90 11.27 8.27
CA THR A 332 -27.39 10.85 9.57
C THR A 332 -27.84 9.44 9.87
N ASN A 333 -26.94 8.58 10.35
CA ASN A 333 -27.23 7.22 10.76
C ASN A 333 -26.42 6.86 12.01
N SER A 334 -27.12 6.63 13.13
CA SER A 334 -26.49 6.31 14.41
C SER A 334 -25.75 4.96 14.42
N ASP A 335 -25.95 4.12 13.43
CA ASP A 335 -25.23 2.83 13.32
C ASP A 335 -23.76 3.00 12.92
N LEU A 336 -23.39 4.18 12.38
CA LEU A 336 -21.98 4.50 12.08
C LEU A 336 -21.13 4.63 13.34
N ILE A 337 -21.75 4.87 14.49
CA ILE A 337 -21.07 5.09 15.76
C ILE A 337 -21.34 3.90 16.66
N SER A 338 -20.29 3.33 17.22
CA SER A 338 -20.45 2.31 18.25
C SER A 338 -21.19 2.87 19.46
N ARG A 339 -22.12 2.09 19.99
CA ARG A 339 -22.86 2.39 21.22
C ARG A 339 -22.04 2.14 22.48
N ASP A 340 -20.89 1.51 22.35
CA ASP A 340 -19.98 1.27 23.47
C ASP A 340 -19.04 2.48 23.61
N SER A 341 -19.01 3.09 24.80
CA SER A 341 -18.31 4.35 25.07
C SER A 341 -16.77 4.29 24.84
N ASN A 342 -16.24 3.12 24.54
CA ASN A 342 -14.83 2.89 24.29
C ASN A 342 -14.52 2.43 22.86
N ALA A 343 -15.51 2.32 21.99
CA ALA A 343 -15.29 1.88 20.62
C ALA A 343 -15.45 3.05 19.65
N THR A 344 -14.44 3.27 18.86
CA THR A 344 -14.50 4.01 17.60
C THR A 344 -15.45 3.29 16.65
N GLY A 345 -16.10 4.02 15.75
CA GLY A 345 -17.12 3.50 14.84
C GLY A 345 -16.79 2.18 14.16
N THR A 346 -17.80 1.47 13.75
CA THR A 346 -17.76 0.09 13.27
C THR A 346 -17.61 -0.02 11.75
N VAL A 347 -17.31 1.07 11.06
CA VAL A 347 -17.10 1.08 9.61
C VAL A 347 -15.80 0.32 9.29
N THR A 348 -15.91 -0.79 8.57
CA THR A 348 -14.77 -1.62 8.18
C THR A 348 -14.33 -1.37 6.75
N ALA A 349 -15.26 -1.02 5.87
CA ALA A 349 -14.98 -0.63 4.50
C ALA A 349 -16.00 0.37 3.96
N VAL A 350 -15.57 1.15 2.96
CA VAL A 350 -16.45 1.94 2.08
C VAL A 350 -16.07 1.58 0.65
N ALA A 351 -16.96 0.90 -0.06
CA ALA A 351 -16.67 0.43 -1.40
C ALA A 351 -17.96 0.28 -2.23
N GLY A 352 -17.89 0.61 -3.53
CA GLY A 352 -19.01 0.47 -4.44
C GLY A 352 -20.26 1.23 -4.04
N GLY A 353 -20.12 2.38 -3.37
CA GLY A 353 -21.25 3.15 -2.87
C GLY A 353 -21.91 2.57 -1.63
N VAL A 354 -21.27 1.60 -0.96
CA VAL A 354 -21.78 0.97 0.27
C VAL A 354 -20.81 1.15 1.42
N VAL A 355 -21.35 1.53 2.57
CA VAL A 355 -20.65 1.53 3.86
C VAL A 355 -20.85 0.16 4.50
N TYR A 356 -19.79 -0.59 4.70
CA TYR A 356 -19.82 -1.89 5.33
C TYR A 356 -19.53 -1.75 6.82
N LEU A 357 -20.50 -2.16 7.63
CA LEU A 357 -20.45 -2.05 9.08
C LEU A 357 -20.28 -3.42 9.74
N LEU A 358 -19.44 -3.45 10.75
CA LEU A 358 -19.30 -4.57 11.67
C LEU A 358 -19.70 -4.13 13.08
N ASP A 359 -20.74 -4.74 13.65
CA ASP A 359 -21.08 -4.57 15.05
C ASP A 359 -20.62 -5.79 15.85
N THR A 360 -19.69 -5.58 16.77
CA THR A 360 -19.12 -6.59 17.65
C THR A 360 -19.61 -6.45 19.08
N ASN A 361 -20.88 -6.18 19.27
CA ASN A 361 -21.43 -6.18 20.63
C ASN A 361 -21.25 -7.55 21.27
N SER A 362 -20.75 -7.60 22.49
CA SER A 362 -20.11 -8.70 23.25
C SER A 362 -20.73 -10.11 23.19
N LYS A 363 -21.85 -10.31 22.53
CA LYS A 363 -22.55 -11.61 22.40
C LYS A 363 -23.11 -11.90 21.00
N ILE A 364 -23.23 -10.90 20.16
CA ILE A 364 -23.85 -11.04 18.84
C ILE A 364 -23.01 -10.21 17.88
N ARG A 365 -22.49 -10.87 16.87
CA ARG A 365 -21.82 -10.21 15.76
C ARG A 365 -22.85 -9.97 14.67
N SER A 366 -22.94 -8.74 14.18
CA SER A 366 -23.78 -8.43 13.03
C SER A 366 -23.01 -7.58 12.01
N GLU A 367 -23.43 -7.73 10.78
CA GLU A 367 -22.88 -6.99 9.63
C GLU A 367 -24.04 -6.29 8.92
N SER A 368 -23.76 -5.11 8.38
CA SER A 368 -24.75 -4.33 7.64
C SER A 368 -24.09 -3.62 6.47
N GLY A 369 -24.84 -3.50 5.37
CA GLY A 369 -24.55 -2.56 4.29
C GLY A 369 -25.46 -1.36 4.37
N ILE A 370 -24.89 -0.16 4.31
CA ILE A 370 -25.63 1.11 4.24
C ILE A 370 -25.27 1.78 2.93
N ASP A 371 -26.27 2.25 2.20
CA ASP A 371 -26.06 3.05 0.99
C ASP A 371 -25.33 4.35 1.35
N LEU A 372 -24.18 4.60 0.74
CA LEU A 372 -23.31 5.74 1.04
C LEU A 372 -23.97 7.09 0.72
N HIS A 373 -24.87 7.12 -0.27
CA HIS A 373 -25.49 8.36 -0.74
C HIS A 373 -26.78 8.71 0.00
N THR A 374 -27.53 7.70 0.47
CA THR A 374 -28.83 7.89 1.10
C THR A 374 -28.85 7.63 2.59
N GLY A 375 -27.87 6.86 3.12
CA GLY A 375 -27.87 6.42 4.50
C GLY A 375 -28.87 5.31 4.81
N GLU A 376 -29.56 4.77 3.80
CA GLU A 376 -30.51 3.69 3.96
C GLU A 376 -29.79 2.36 4.15
N ARG A 377 -30.29 1.52 5.06
CA ARG A 377 -29.77 0.18 5.26
C ARG A 377 -30.21 -0.73 4.13
N LEU A 378 -29.25 -1.23 3.33
CA LEU A 378 -29.48 -2.15 2.22
C LEU A 378 -29.76 -3.57 2.74
N TRP A 379 -28.97 -4.01 3.71
CA TRP A 379 -29.06 -5.33 4.31
C TRP A 379 -28.53 -5.35 5.73
N HIS A 380 -28.90 -6.40 6.50
CA HIS A 380 -28.42 -6.68 7.85
C HIS A 380 -28.37 -8.19 8.08
N LYS A 381 -27.24 -8.68 8.59
CA LYS A 381 -27.03 -10.08 8.93
C LYS A 381 -26.53 -10.22 10.35
N VAL A 382 -27.12 -11.19 11.06
CA VAL A 382 -26.71 -11.54 12.41
C VAL A 382 -26.06 -12.90 12.37
N TRP A 383 -24.85 -12.99 12.89
CA TRP A 383 -24.09 -14.23 12.96
C TRP A 383 -24.23 -14.88 14.33
N SER A 384 -24.28 -16.21 14.36
CA SER A 384 -24.23 -16.92 15.62
C SER A 384 -22.86 -16.75 16.28
N GLU A 385 -22.81 -16.85 17.61
CA GLU A 385 -21.63 -16.64 18.46
C GLU A 385 -20.36 -17.44 18.04
N TYR A 386 -20.50 -18.41 17.15
CA TYR A 386 -19.41 -19.30 16.69
C TYR A 386 -19.14 -19.23 15.18
N ALA A 387 -19.77 -18.34 14.47
CA ALA A 387 -19.51 -18.21 13.04
C ALA A 387 -18.31 -17.26 12.80
N ASN A 388 -17.24 -17.80 12.27
CA ASN A 388 -16.10 -17.00 11.76
C ASN A 388 -16.49 -16.30 10.45
N ALA A 389 -17.48 -15.45 10.50
CA ALA A 389 -18.02 -14.93 9.28
C ALA A 389 -17.77 -13.44 9.15
N THR A 390 -16.56 -13.03 9.06
CA THR A 390 -16.27 -11.69 8.58
C THR A 390 -15.12 -11.75 7.64
N VAL A 391 -15.38 -11.27 6.48
CA VAL A 391 -14.36 -10.80 5.58
C VAL A 391 -13.72 -9.60 6.27
N SER A 392 -12.44 -9.67 6.58
CA SER A 392 -11.66 -8.46 6.79
C SER A 392 -11.45 -7.88 5.40
N PRO A 393 -12.10 -6.76 5.06
CA PRO A 393 -12.06 -6.27 3.69
C PRO A 393 -10.65 -5.79 3.35
N ASP A 394 -10.10 -6.36 2.31
CA ASP A 394 -8.77 -6.01 1.81
C ASP A 394 -8.81 -5.50 0.36
N SER A 395 -9.90 -5.77 -0.38
CA SER A 395 -10.01 -5.41 -1.79
C SER A 395 -11.46 -5.34 -2.29
N TYR A 396 -11.70 -4.52 -3.31
CA TYR A 396 -13.02 -4.38 -3.94
C TYR A 396 -12.90 -4.46 -5.46
N ARG A 397 -13.88 -5.15 -6.09
CA ARG A 397 -13.99 -5.22 -7.53
C ARG A 397 -15.40 -5.60 -7.96
N ASP A 398 -15.98 -4.88 -8.91
CA ASP A 398 -17.22 -5.24 -9.61
C ASP A 398 -18.37 -5.62 -8.66
N GLY A 399 -18.56 -4.88 -7.57
CA GLY A 399 -19.60 -5.15 -6.57
C GLY A 399 -19.21 -6.19 -5.51
N LEU A 400 -18.04 -6.80 -5.61
CA LEU A 400 -17.53 -7.78 -4.65
C LEU A 400 -16.49 -7.18 -3.72
N LEU A 401 -16.72 -7.26 -2.43
CA LEU A 401 -15.77 -6.96 -1.38
C LEU A 401 -15.11 -8.26 -0.94
N ALA A 402 -13.80 -8.35 -1.10
CA ALA A 402 -13.04 -9.55 -0.82
C ALA A 402 -12.03 -9.35 0.30
N GLY A 403 -11.73 -10.43 1.02
CA GLY A 403 -10.73 -10.45 2.06
C GLY A 403 -10.45 -11.84 2.58
N SER A 404 -9.56 -11.94 3.55
CA SER A 404 -9.11 -13.20 4.14
C SER A 404 -9.36 -13.24 5.64
N ASP A 405 -9.76 -14.41 6.14
CA ASP A 405 -9.81 -14.72 7.58
C ASP A 405 -8.62 -15.58 8.05
N GLY A 406 -7.62 -15.78 7.18
CA GLY A 406 -6.46 -16.67 7.43
C GLY A 406 -6.71 -18.15 7.13
N VAL A 407 -7.96 -18.54 6.82
CA VAL A 407 -8.35 -19.92 6.47
C VAL A 407 -8.82 -19.99 5.03
N ALA A 408 -9.46 -18.93 4.55
CA ALA A 408 -10.01 -18.82 3.23
C ALA A 408 -9.97 -17.38 2.70
N LEU A 409 -10.03 -17.23 1.40
CA LEU A 409 -10.46 -16.01 0.74
C LEU A 409 -11.96 -16.06 0.56
N THR A 410 -12.65 -14.99 0.92
CA THR A 410 -14.11 -14.88 0.77
C THR A 410 -14.45 -13.57 0.09
N ALA A 411 -15.39 -13.61 -0.85
CA ALA A 411 -15.98 -12.41 -1.45
C ALA A 411 -17.45 -12.33 -1.12
N VAL A 412 -17.88 -11.11 -0.84
CA VAL A 412 -19.26 -10.75 -0.46
C VAL A 412 -19.77 -9.72 -1.46
N ASP A 413 -20.97 -9.90 -1.94
CA ASP A 413 -21.67 -8.87 -2.71
C ASP A 413 -22.02 -7.71 -1.77
N VAL A 414 -21.51 -6.51 -2.03
CA VAL A 414 -21.66 -5.36 -1.11
C VAL A 414 -23.10 -4.89 -1.01
N THR A 415 -23.94 -5.10 -2.04
CA THR A 415 -25.31 -4.59 -2.09
C THR A 415 -26.31 -5.51 -1.39
N THR A 416 -25.97 -6.81 -1.27
CA THR A 416 -26.86 -7.82 -0.64
C THR A 416 -26.28 -8.43 0.62
N GLY A 417 -24.98 -8.29 0.84
CA GLY A 417 -24.23 -8.95 1.89
C GLY A 417 -24.10 -10.48 1.70
N GLU A 418 -24.53 -11.04 0.55
CA GLU A 418 -24.42 -12.46 0.30
C GLU A 418 -22.99 -12.86 -0.02
N ILE A 419 -22.56 -14.02 0.49
CA ILE A 419 -21.27 -14.60 0.12
C ILE A 419 -21.38 -15.06 -1.34
N ALA A 420 -20.63 -14.40 -2.21
CA ALA A 420 -20.56 -14.76 -3.62
C ALA A 420 -19.73 -16.04 -3.80
N TRP A 421 -18.59 -16.12 -3.13
CA TRP A 421 -17.74 -17.31 -3.17
C TRP A 421 -16.81 -17.37 -1.95
N THR A 422 -16.30 -18.57 -1.67
CA THR A 422 -15.25 -18.83 -0.69
C THR A 422 -14.23 -19.79 -1.29
N ALA A 423 -12.95 -19.48 -1.17
CA ALA A 423 -11.81 -20.28 -1.61
C ALA A 423 -10.96 -20.69 -0.40
N PRO A 424 -11.16 -21.89 0.17
CA PRO A 424 -10.37 -22.36 1.29
C PRO A 424 -8.89 -22.52 0.89
N PHE A 425 -7.97 -22.03 1.70
CA PHE A 425 -6.53 -22.10 1.40
C PHE A 425 -6.02 -23.53 1.30
N LEU A 426 -6.53 -24.45 2.12
CA LEU A 426 -6.19 -25.88 2.04
C LEU A 426 -6.62 -26.57 0.75
N ALA A 427 -7.56 -25.96 -0.01
CA ALA A 427 -7.91 -26.44 -1.34
C ALA A 427 -6.92 -25.92 -2.43
N ILE A 428 -6.13 -24.92 -2.11
CA ILE A 428 -5.14 -24.30 -2.99
C ILE A 428 -3.76 -24.91 -2.74
N ASP A 429 -3.35 -25.00 -1.47
CA ASP A 429 -2.05 -25.53 -1.05
C ASP A 429 -2.25 -26.45 0.16
N SER A 430 -1.52 -27.58 0.17
CA SER A 430 -1.56 -28.53 1.28
C SER A 430 -0.77 -28.10 2.51
N ASP A 431 0.09 -27.07 2.40
CA ASP A 431 0.78 -26.48 3.52
C ASP A 431 -0.17 -25.51 4.25
N PRO A 432 -0.63 -25.83 5.46
CA PRO A 432 -1.56 -24.99 6.20
C PRO A 432 -0.92 -23.64 6.63
N GLU A 433 0.41 -23.56 6.66
CA GLU A 433 1.14 -22.37 7.08
C GLU A 433 1.42 -21.40 5.91
N ALA A 434 1.17 -21.82 4.67
CA ALA A 434 1.48 -21.03 3.49
C ALA A 434 0.75 -19.67 3.42
N PHE A 435 -0.39 -19.55 4.14
CA PHE A 435 -1.29 -18.38 4.05
C PHE A 435 -1.63 -17.74 5.41
N ILE A 436 -0.96 -18.14 6.48
CA ILE A 436 -1.32 -17.68 7.84
C ILE A 436 -0.84 -16.25 8.10
N THR A 437 0.36 -15.91 7.65
CA THR A 437 1.04 -14.66 8.00
C THR A 437 0.95 -13.66 6.86
N GLY A 438 0.57 -12.44 7.21
CA GLY A 438 0.46 -11.33 6.28
C GLY A 438 -0.65 -11.53 5.24
N ARG A 439 -1.09 -10.45 4.65
CA ARG A 439 -2.05 -10.50 3.55
C ARG A 439 -1.99 -9.24 2.72
N ALA A 440 -2.01 -9.40 1.43
CA ALA A 440 -2.30 -8.36 0.47
C ALA A 440 -3.22 -8.96 -0.60
N LEU A 441 -4.25 -8.24 -0.98
CA LEU A 441 -5.22 -8.66 -1.97
C LEU A 441 -5.45 -7.54 -2.97
N GLU A 442 -5.13 -7.81 -4.23
CA GLU A 442 -5.22 -6.85 -5.32
C GLU A 442 -6.14 -7.37 -6.43
N PRO A 443 -7.03 -6.54 -6.99
CA PRO A 443 -7.80 -6.94 -8.17
C PRO A 443 -6.89 -6.97 -9.39
N TYR A 444 -6.99 -8.02 -10.22
CA TYR A 444 -6.23 -8.12 -11.47
C TYR A 444 -7.03 -8.76 -12.58
N GLY A 445 -7.15 -8.05 -13.70
CA GLY A 445 -7.96 -8.50 -14.85
C GLY A 445 -9.40 -8.79 -14.43
N ASP A 446 -9.84 -10.03 -14.56
CA ASP A 446 -11.14 -10.55 -14.15
C ASP A 446 -11.09 -11.35 -12.83
N GLY A 447 -9.98 -11.31 -12.11
CA GLY A 447 -9.74 -12.07 -10.90
C GLY A 447 -9.01 -11.28 -9.81
N TRP A 448 -8.24 -12.00 -9.01
CA TRP A 448 -7.57 -11.49 -7.82
C TRP A 448 -6.15 -12.01 -7.73
N ILE A 449 -5.24 -11.21 -7.21
CA ILE A 449 -3.92 -11.63 -6.74
C ILE A 449 -3.92 -11.51 -5.23
N PHE A 450 -3.66 -12.62 -4.55
CA PHE A 450 -3.48 -12.66 -3.10
C PHE A 450 -2.03 -13.01 -2.77
N SER A 451 -1.45 -12.32 -1.81
CA SER A 451 -0.13 -12.61 -1.28
C SER A 451 -0.18 -12.76 0.24
N SER A 452 0.40 -13.83 0.73
CA SER A 452 0.86 -13.99 2.10
C SER A 452 2.37 -13.74 2.16
N ASP A 453 2.97 -13.87 3.33
CA ASP A 453 4.45 -13.83 3.46
C ASP A 453 5.15 -14.95 2.67
N ARG A 454 4.50 -16.11 2.49
CA ARG A 454 5.10 -17.32 1.90
C ARG A 454 4.50 -17.76 0.56
N ARG A 455 3.39 -17.19 0.14
CA ARG A 455 2.69 -17.62 -1.07
C ARG A 455 2.02 -16.46 -1.78
N MET A 456 2.19 -16.39 -3.09
CA MET A 456 1.41 -15.50 -3.95
C MET A 456 0.60 -16.36 -4.92
N ILE A 457 -0.68 -16.05 -5.07
CA ILE A 457 -1.59 -16.77 -5.97
C ILE A 457 -2.39 -15.82 -6.83
N ARG A 458 -2.71 -16.25 -8.02
CA ARG A 458 -3.75 -15.62 -8.85
C ARG A 458 -4.97 -16.50 -8.92
N LEU A 459 -6.10 -15.91 -8.57
CA LEU A 459 -7.43 -16.47 -8.81
C LEU A 459 -8.03 -15.81 -10.06
N ALA A 460 -8.62 -16.61 -10.94
CA ALA A 460 -9.26 -16.13 -12.16
C ALA A 460 -10.56 -16.95 -12.43
N PRO A 461 -11.54 -16.42 -13.17
CA PRO A 461 -12.70 -17.18 -13.59
C PRO A 461 -12.30 -18.47 -14.31
N LEU A 462 -13.14 -19.52 -14.17
CA LEU A 462 -12.94 -20.83 -14.80
C LEU A 462 -13.38 -20.81 -16.27
#